data_c54d1ff4e44aae645d30c3431c2d6471
#
_entry.id   c54d1ff4e44aae645d30c3431c2d6471
#
_cell.length_a   1.000
_cell.length_b   1.000
_cell.length_c   1.000
_cell.angle_alpha   90.00
_cell.angle_beta   90.00
_cell.angle_gamma   90.00
#
_symmetry.space_group_name_H-M   'P 1'
#
loop_
_entity.id
_entity.type
_entity.pdbx_description
1 polymer ?
#
loop_
_entity_poly.entity_id
_entity_poly.type
_entity_poly.pdbx_seq_one_letter_code
_entity_poly.pdbx_strand_id
1 'polypeptide(L)'
;STGGTVLPLAVNVREYDHLESACGNIIAKFGRLDVLVANAGIGHFAPIDEMEPAKWEELIDTNVNGVFYSIKACVDALKKSKGYIFTISSLAGTNFFPTASAYNASKFAVTGMTQSIMLDLRKYDIRVSTIMPGSVTSHFNGHTPTAEDAWKIQPEDIGELLVDLLKINPRTLPSKVEVRPSRPPSA
;
A
#
# COMPACT_ATOMS: atom_id res chain seq x y z
N SER A 1 5.51 12.57 19.91
CA SER A 1 4.61 13.40 19.08
C SER A 1 5.47 14.39 18.30
N THR A 2 5.39 14.36 16.98
CA THR A 2 6.16 15.23 16.06
C THR A 2 5.53 16.63 15.92
N GLY A 3 4.45 16.94 16.63
CA GLY A 3 3.74 18.23 16.55
C GLY A 3 2.84 18.36 15.30
N GLY A 4 2.64 17.30 14.52
CA GLY A 4 1.76 17.33 13.35
C GLY A 4 0.27 17.35 13.71
N THR A 5 -0.56 17.88 12.81
CA THR A 5 -2.04 17.84 12.94
C THR A 5 -2.58 16.58 12.29
N VAL A 6 -3.42 15.83 13.01
CA VAL A 6 -4.08 14.61 12.53
C VAL A 6 -5.57 14.88 12.30
N LEU A 7 -6.11 14.30 11.22
CA LEU A 7 -7.54 14.21 10.92
C LEU A 7 -7.91 12.72 10.79
N PRO A 8 -8.44 12.07 11.85
CA PRO A 8 -8.90 10.70 11.75
C PRO A 8 -10.22 10.65 10.97
N LEU A 9 -10.30 9.75 9.99
CA LEU A 9 -11.49 9.50 9.17
C LEU A 9 -11.73 7.99 9.09
N ALA A 10 -12.94 7.55 9.44
CA ALA A 10 -13.35 6.16 9.25
C ALA A 10 -13.79 5.96 7.80
N VAL A 11 -13.04 5.15 7.05
CA VAL A 11 -13.25 4.93 5.62
C VAL A 11 -13.23 3.43 5.32
N ASN A 12 -14.23 2.94 4.58
CA ASN A 12 -14.16 1.64 3.94
C ASN A 12 -13.54 1.81 2.55
N VAL A 13 -12.34 1.27 2.34
CA VAL A 13 -11.63 1.41 1.05
C VAL A 13 -12.31 0.69 -0.12
N ARG A 14 -13.25 -0.22 0.14
CA ARG A 14 -14.06 -0.90 -0.88
C ARG A 14 -15.19 0.00 -1.44
N GLU A 15 -15.43 1.16 -0.82
CA GLU A 15 -16.47 2.11 -1.19
C GLU A 15 -15.83 3.38 -1.76
N TYR A 16 -15.97 3.59 -3.07
CA TYR A 16 -15.35 4.74 -3.74
C TYR A 16 -15.80 6.08 -3.15
N ASP A 17 -17.10 6.25 -2.87
CA ASP A 17 -17.67 7.48 -2.33
C ASP A 17 -17.11 7.84 -0.93
N HIS A 18 -16.76 6.83 -0.12
CA HIS A 18 -16.10 7.05 1.16
C HIS A 18 -14.71 7.67 0.99
N LEU A 19 -13.97 7.21 0.00
CA LEU A 19 -12.63 7.74 -0.31
C LEU A 19 -12.68 9.13 -0.95
N GLU A 20 -13.65 9.37 -1.84
CA GLU A 20 -13.87 10.68 -2.43
C GLU A 20 -14.24 11.72 -1.36
N SER A 21 -15.17 11.38 -0.46
CA SER A 21 -15.54 12.21 0.69
C SER A 21 -14.35 12.48 1.62
N ALA A 22 -13.55 11.45 1.92
CA ALA A 22 -12.34 11.60 2.75
C ALA A 22 -11.32 12.55 2.10
N CYS A 23 -11.07 12.41 0.80
CA CYS A 23 -10.20 13.33 0.07
C CYS A 23 -10.73 14.76 0.14
N GLY A 24 -12.03 14.99 -0.05
CA GLY A 24 -12.67 16.28 0.10
C GLY A 24 -12.45 16.90 1.49
N ASN A 25 -12.61 16.11 2.55
CA ASN A 25 -12.39 16.54 3.93
C ASN A 25 -10.91 16.92 4.19
N ILE A 26 -9.96 16.17 3.62
CA ILE A 26 -8.53 16.48 3.71
C ILE A 26 -8.25 17.84 3.05
N ILE A 27 -8.75 18.04 1.82
CA ILE A 27 -8.54 19.29 1.11
C ILE A 27 -9.21 20.47 1.81
N ALA A 28 -10.42 20.29 2.35
CA ALA A 28 -11.10 21.34 3.12
C ALA A 28 -10.31 21.76 4.38
N LYS A 29 -9.67 20.79 5.06
CA LYS A 29 -8.92 21.06 6.30
C LYS A 29 -7.51 21.57 6.05
N PHE A 30 -6.78 20.98 5.10
CA PHE A 30 -5.34 21.23 4.91
C PHE A 30 -5.00 22.01 3.64
N GLY A 31 -5.98 22.22 2.74
CA GLY A 31 -5.81 22.95 1.49
C GLY A 31 -5.14 22.17 0.36
N ARG A 32 -4.45 21.07 0.66
CA ARG A 32 -3.68 20.29 -0.31
C ARG A 32 -3.49 18.82 0.11
N LEU A 33 -3.12 18.00 -0.85
CA LEU A 33 -2.67 16.62 -0.63
C LEU A 33 -1.36 16.41 -1.41
N ASP A 34 -0.28 16.07 -0.73
CA ASP A 34 1.04 15.90 -1.33
C ASP A 34 1.46 14.44 -1.46
N VAL A 35 1.01 13.59 -0.55
CA VAL A 35 1.40 12.18 -0.49
C VAL A 35 0.16 11.33 -0.24
N LEU A 36 0.00 10.28 -1.04
CA LEU A 36 -0.95 9.21 -0.81
C LEU A 36 -0.19 7.92 -0.50
N VAL A 37 -0.53 7.27 0.62
CA VAL A 37 -0.08 5.91 0.93
C VAL A 37 -1.28 4.98 0.89
N ALA A 38 -1.44 4.22 -0.19
CA ALA A 38 -2.48 3.20 -0.33
C ALA A 38 -2.00 1.91 0.34
N ASN A 39 -2.27 1.79 1.64
CA ASN A 39 -1.74 0.74 2.53
C ASN A 39 -2.78 -0.30 2.93
N ALA A 40 -4.07 0.02 2.94
CA ALA A 40 -5.11 -0.90 3.39
C ALA A 40 -5.04 -2.24 2.64
N GLY A 41 -5.08 -3.33 3.38
CA GLY A 41 -4.99 -4.67 2.80
C GLY A 41 -5.24 -5.76 3.83
N ILE A 42 -5.73 -6.90 3.34
CA ILE A 42 -6.01 -8.10 4.12
C ILE A 42 -5.32 -9.31 3.51
N GLY A 43 -5.27 -10.42 4.26
CA GLY A 43 -4.78 -11.71 3.80
C GLY A 43 -5.81 -12.80 4.07
N HIS A 44 -6.07 -13.63 3.06
CA HIS A 44 -6.74 -14.91 3.21
C HIS A 44 -5.88 -15.97 2.55
N PHE A 45 -5.57 -17.02 3.29
CA PHE A 45 -4.67 -18.10 2.86
C PHE A 45 -5.39 -19.43 2.99
N ALA A 46 -5.57 -20.12 1.86
CA ALA A 46 -6.13 -21.46 1.78
C ALA A 46 -5.66 -22.13 0.48
N PRO A 47 -5.57 -23.47 0.43
CA PRO A 47 -5.47 -24.20 -0.83
C PRO A 47 -6.62 -23.79 -1.77
N ILE A 48 -6.40 -23.87 -3.08
CA ILE A 48 -7.39 -23.37 -4.05
C ILE A 48 -8.74 -24.10 -3.98
N ASP A 49 -8.73 -25.37 -3.65
CA ASP A 49 -9.92 -26.22 -3.47
C ASP A 49 -10.69 -25.91 -2.18
N GLU A 50 -10.07 -25.22 -1.22
CA GLU A 50 -10.68 -24.78 0.04
C GLU A 50 -10.95 -23.27 0.09
N MET A 51 -10.47 -22.51 -0.91
CA MET A 51 -10.65 -21.05 -0.94
C MET A 51 -12.12 -20.69 -1.18
N GLU A 52 -12.76 -20.12 -0.19
CA GLU A 52 -14.14 -19.64 -0.29
C GLU A 52 -14.25 -18.46 -1.26
N PRO A 53 -15.19 -18.47 -2.23
CA PRO A 53 -15.39 -17.36 -3.18
C PRO A 53 -15.56 -15.99 -2.48
N ALA A 54 -16.32 -15.94 -1.40
CA ALA A 54 -16.55 -14.70 -0.65
C ALA A 54 -15.23 -14.14 -0.04
N LYS A 55 -14.30 -15.00 0.39
CA LYS A 55 -12.98 -14.59 0.88
C LYS A 55 -12.06 -14.10 -0.22
N TRP A 56 -12.15 -14.74 -1.38
CA TRP A 56 -11.47 -14.27 -2.59
C TRP A 56 -11.97 -12.86 -2.97
N GLU A 57 -13.28 -12.67 -3.09
CA GLU A 57 -13.90 -11.39 -3.45
C GLU A 57 -13.52 -10.29 -2.45
N GLU A 58 -13.67 -10.55 -1.14
CA GLU A 58 -13.31 -9.59 -0.09
C GLU A 58 -11.84 -9.15 -0.22
N LEU A 59 -10.94 -10.10 -0.52
CA LEU A 59 -9.51 -9.81 -0.66
C LEU A 59 -9.22 -8.97 -1.90
N ILE A 60 -9.83 -9.30 -3.05
CA ILE A 60 -9.66 -8.53 -4.28
C ILE A 60 -10.25 -7.12 -4.11
N ASP A 61 -11.44 -7.01 -3.54
CA ASP A 61 -12.09 -5.71 -3.32
C ASP A 61 -11.26 -4.81 -2.40
N THR A 62 -10.68 -5.38 -1.34
CA THR A 62 -9.86 -4.61 -0.42
C THR A 62 -8.49 -4.26 -1.02
N ASN A 63 -7.76 -5.29 -1.51
CA ASN A 63 -6.36 -5.14 -1.87
C ASN A 63 -6.15 -4.52 -3.26
N VAL A 64 -7.08 -4.71 -4.21
CA VAL A 64 -6.95 -4.25 -5.59
C VAL A 64 -7.88 -3.06 -5.84
N ASN A 65 -9.19 -3.25 -5.69
CA ASN A 65 -10.18 -2.19 -5.93
C ASN A 65 -9.97 -1.03 -4.95
N GLY A 66 -9.70 -1.32 -3.66
CA GLY A 66 -9.43 -0.29 -2.65
C GLY A 66 -8.19 0.56 -2.95
N VAL A 67 -7.14 -0.03 -3.50
CA VAL A 67 -5.95 0.73 -3.96
C VAL A 67 -6.31 1.59 -5.16
N PHE A 68 -7.01 1.04 -6.15
CA PHE A 68 -7.48 1.79 -7.32
C PHE A 68 -8.38 2.97 -6.90
N TYR A 69 -9.36 2.73 -6.03
CA TYR A 69 -10.28 3.75 -5.55
C TYR A 69 -9.55 4.86 -4.78
N SER A 70 -8.60 4.51 -3.93
CA SER A 70 -7.77 5.48 -3.20
C SER A 70 -7.02 6.41 -4.14
N ILE A 71 -6.39 5.86 -5.18
CA ILE A 71 -5.67 6.65 -6.17
C ILE A 71 -6.65 7.50 -6.99
N LYS A 72 -7.76 6.91 -7.45
CA LYS A 72 -8.76 7.60 -8.28
C LYS A 72 -9.39 8.79 -7.54
N ALA A 73 -9.72 8.64 -6.27
CA ALA A 73 -10.28 9.71 -5.43
C ALA A 73 -9.29 10.86 -5.18
N CYS A 74 -7.98 10.57 -5.12
CA CYS A 74 -6.96 11.53 -4.74
C CYS A 74 -6.20 12.15 -5.94
N VAL A 75 -6.29 11.56 -7.13
CA VAL A 75 -5.40 11.90 -8.26
C VAL A 75 -5.48 13.36 -8.69
N ASP A 76 -6.65 13.98 -8.65
CA ASP A 76 -6.78 15.39 -9.07
C ASP A 76 -6.19 16.38 -8.05
N ALA A 77 -6.24 16.06 -6.77
CA ALA A 77 -5.52 16.80 -5.74
C ALA A 77 -4.00 16.63 -5.90
N LEU A 78 -3.54 15.40 -6.16
CA LEU A 78 -2.12 15.10 -6.38
C LEU A 78 -1.56 15.73 -7.67
N LYS A 79 -2.37 15.91 -8.72
CA LYS A 79 -1.95 16.67 -9.92
C LYS A 79 -1.63 18.11 -9.57
N LYS A 80 -2.43 18.74 -8.71
CA LYS A 80 -2.24 20.15 -8.29
C LYS A 80 -0.95 20.32 -7.47
N SER A 81 -0.62 19.35 -6.64
CA SER A 81 0.57 19.38 -5.77
C SER A 81 1.83 18.82 -6.43
N LYS A 82 1.72 18.14 -7.59
CA LYS A 82 2.78 17.31 -8.18
C LYS A 82 3.28 16.26 -7.18
N GLY A 83 2.33 15.56 -6.59
CA GLY A 83 2.53 14.76 -5.40
C GLY A 83 3.23 13.42 -5.61
N TYR A 84 3.14 12.56 -4.58
CA TYR A 84 3.72 11.22 -4.61
C TYR A 84 2.69 10.18 -4.15
N ILE A 85 2.60 9.07 -4.87
CA ILE A 85 1.77 7.92 -4.54
C ILE A 85 2.67 6.75 -4.15
N PHE A 86 2.44 6.20 -2.97
CA PHE A 86 2.99 4.92 -2.54
C PHE A 86 1.88 3.89 -2.46
N THR A 87 2.08 2.73 -3.06
CA THR A 87 1.23 1.56 -2.84
C THR A 87 2.01 0.51 -2.06
N ILE A 88 1.35 -0.16 -1.12
CA ILE A 88 1.95 -1.24 -0.35
C ILE A 88 1.53 -2.57 -0.96
N SER A 89 2.42 -3.12 -1.79
CA SER A 89 2.30 -4.47 -2.31
C SER A 89 2.87 -5.49 -1.30
N SER A 90 3.70 -6.39 -1.75
CA SER A 90 4.42 -7.40 -0.96
C SER A 90 5.46 -8.07 -1.84
N LEU A 91 6.41 -8.80 -1.27
CA LEU A 91 7.20 -9.80 -2.00
C LEU A 91 6.30 -10.87 -2.65
N ALA A 92 5.10 -11.10 -2.13
CA ALA A 92 4.07 -11.92 -2.76
C ALA A 92 3.55 -11.35 -4.10
N GLY A 93 3.93 -10.14 -4.47
CA GLY A 93 3.67 -9.54 -5.79
C GLY A 93 4.76 -9.84 -6.82
N THR A 94 5.78 -10.63 -6.48
CA THR A 94 6.82 -11.15 -7.39
C THR A 94 7.15 -12.61 -7.15
N ASN A 95 6.86 -13.14 -5.95
CA ASN A 95 7.07 -14.53 -5.57
C ASN A 95 5.73 -15.17 -5.20
N PHE A 96 5.64 -16.47 -5.32
CA PHE A 96 4.45 -17.23 -4.98
C PHE A 96 4.80 -18.36 -4.01
N PHE A 97 3.81 -18.76 -3.20
CA PHE A 97 3.93 -19.85 -2.23
C PHE A 97 2.59 -20.58 -2.06
N PRO A 98 2.60 -21.80 -1.55
CA PRO A 98 1.37 -22.58 -1.33
C PRO A 98 0.34 -21.81 -0.51
N THR A 99 -0.93 -22.09 -0.70
CA THR A 99 -2.09 -21.51 0.00
C THR A 99 -2.35 -20.01 -0.26
N ALA A 100 -1.51 -19.34 -1.05
CA ALA A 100 -1.56 -17.88 -1.24
C ALA A 100 -2.15 -17.45 -2.59
N SER A 101 -2.88 -18.30 -3.31
CA SER A 101 -3.39 -17.98 -4.66
C SER A 101 -4.12 -16.65 -4.72
N ALA A 102 -5.06 -16.39 -3.80
CA ALA A 102 -5.80 -15.13 -3.74
C ALA A 102 -4.89 -13.95 -3.37
N TYR A 103 -4.06 -14.11 -2.33
CA TYR A 103 -3.16 -13.06 -1.87
C TYR A 103 -2.11 -12.71 -2.93
N ASN A 104 -1.46 -13.72 -3.52
CA ASN A 104 -0.52 -13.52 -4.62
C ASN A 104 -1.19 -12.78 -5.79
N ALA A 105 -2.37 -13.25 -6.26
CA ALA A 105 -3.09 -12.59 -7.33
C ALA A 105 -3.30 -11.10 -7.05
N SER A 106 -3.75 -10.76 -5.83
CA SER A 106 -3.96 -9.36 -5.43
C SER A 106 -2.67 -8.55 -5.44
N LYS A 107 -1.56 -9.09 -4.92
CA LYS A 107 -0.29 -8.36 -4.82
C LYS A 107 0.44 -8.24 -6.16
N PHE A 108 0.32 -9.24 -7.04
CA PHE A 108 0.75 -9.11 -8.44
C PHE A 108 -0.06 -8.03 -9.16
N ALA A 109 -1.40 -8.00 -8.97
CA ALA A 109 -2.26 -6.98 -9.54
C ALA A 109 -1.86 -5.58 -9.08
N VAL A 110 -1.65 -5.36 -7.76
CA VAL A 110 -1.19 -4.06 -7.22
C VAL A 110 0.16 -3.67 -7.81
N THR A 111 1.11 -4.60 -7.89
CA THR A 111 2.43 -4.33 -8.47
C THR A 111 2.31 -3.89 -9.93
N GLY A 112 1.59 -4.66 -10.77
CA GLY A 112 1.40 -4.34 -12.18
C GLY A 112 0.64 -3.03 -12.41
N MET A 113 -0.49 -2.86 -11.70
CA MET A 113 -1.31 -1.64 -11.75
C MET A 113 -0.50 -0.40 -11.38
N THR A 114 0.29 -0.46 -10.30
CA THR A 114 1.11 0.67 -9.86
C THR A 114 2.13 1.09 -10.91
N GLN A 115 2.79 0.13 -11.57
CA GLN A 115 3.78 0.44 -12.62
C GLN A 115 3.10 1.07 -13.84
N SER A 116 1.89 0.65 -14.20
CA SER A 116 1.11 1.27 -15.28
C SER A 116 0.67 2.69 -14.91
N ILE A 117 0.10 2.89 -13.71
CA ILE A 117 -0.31 4.20 -13.20
C ILE A 117 0.87 5.18 -13.14
N MET A 118 2.07 4.72 -12.80
CA MET A 118 3.29 5.51 -12.84
C MET A 118 3.51 6.11 -14.24
N LEU A 119 3.33 5.31 -15.31
CA LEU A 119 3.50 5.78 -16.69
C LEU A 119 2.43 6.81 -17.07
N ASP A 120 1.17 6.58 -16.68
CA ASP A 120 0.05 7.48 -16.97
C ASP A 120 0.20 8.86 -16.30
N LEU A 121 0.78 8.88 -15.09
CA LEU A 121 0.84 10.09 -14.27
C LEU A 121 2.12 10.91 -14.43
N ARG A 122 3.14 10.41 -15.14
CA ARG A 122 4.40 11.13 -15.43
C ARG A 122 4.17 12.52 -16.03
N LYS A 123 3.22 12.66 -16.94
CA LYS A 123 2.89 13.94 -17.59
C LYS A 123 2.35 15.01 -16.65
N TYR A 124 2.02 14.63 -15.41
CA TYR A 124 1.58 15.53 -14.35
C TYR A 124 2.63 15.75 -13.27
N ASP A 125 3.87 15.28 -13.48
CA ASP A 125 4.95 15.29 -12.48
C ASP A 125 4.60 14.54 -11.19
N ILE A 126 3.65 13.59 -11.22
CA ILE A 126 3.33 12.74 -10.07
C ILE A 126 4.29 11.55 -10.05
N ARG A 127 4.97 11.37 -8.92
CA ARG A 127 5.80 10.19 -8.67
C ARG A 127 4.93 9.05 -8.14
N VAL A 128 5.24 7.81 -8.54
CA VAL A 128 4.49 6.64 -8.09
C VAL A 128 5.48 5.50 -7.83
N SER A 129 5.43 4.94 -6.63
CA SER A 129 6.27 3.80 -6.22
C SER A 129 5.44 2.70 -5.60
N THR A 130 5.82 1.47 -5.87
CA THR A 130 5.30 0.30 -5.14
C THR A 130 6.35 -0.18 -4.14
N ILE A 131 5.97 -0.29 -2.88
CA ILE A 131 6.77 -0.86 -1.82
C ILE A 131 6.37 -2.31 -1.64
N MET A 132 7.34 -3.20 -1.58
CA MET A 132 7.14 -4.65 -1.58
C MET A 132 7.80 -5.28 -0.36
N PRO A 133 7.20 -5.15 0.83
CA PRO A 133 7.77 -5.73 2.03
C PRO A 133 7.71 -7.25 2.04
N GLY A 134 8.69 -7.87 2.67
CA GLY A 134 8.63 -9.25 3.15
C GLY A 134 7.85 -9.35 4.46
N SER A 135 8.36 -10.17 5.40
CA SER A 135 7.73 -10.33 6.70
C SER A 135 7.82 -9.05 7.53
N VAL A 136 6.68 -8.45 7.84
CA VAL A 136 6.54 -7.26 8.70
C VAL A 136 5.85 -7.66 9.99
N THR A 137 6.33 -7.16 11.12
CA THR A 137 5.67 -7.29 12.41
C THR A 137 4.42 -6.41 12.44
N SER A 138 3.24 -7.01 12.44
CA SER A 138 1.98 -6.27 12.44
C SER A 138 0.81 -7.16 12.87
N HIS A 139 -0.35 -6.58 13.06
CA HIS A 139 -1.59 -7.32 13.31
C HIS A 139 -2.22 -7.93 12.03
N PHE A 140 -1.47 -7.97 10.93
CA PHE A 140 -1.96 -8.53 9.67
C PHE A 140 -2.38 -9.99 9.82
N ASN A 141 -3.53 -10.33 9.25
CA ASN A 141 -4.11 -11.68 9.29
C ASN A 141 -4.30 -12.23 10.72
N GLY A 142 -4.67 -11.36 11.68
CA GLY A 142 -4.94 -11.78 13.07
C GLY A 142 -3.68 -12.07 13.90
N HIS A 143 -2.48 -11.83 13.37
CA HIS A 143 -1.25 -12.00 14.13
C HIS A 143 -1.16 -10.95 15.26
N THR A 144 -0.65 -11.37 16.40
CA THR A 144 -0.31 -10.46 17.51
C THR A 144 1.21 -10.35 17.60
N PRO A 145 1.79 -9.16 17.43
CA PRO A 145 3.24 -8.96 17.55
C PRO A 145 3.80 -9.44 18.89
N THR A 146 4.94 -10.12 18.85
CA THR A 146 5.68 -10.62 20.03
C THR A 146 7.16 -10.31 19.92
N ALA A 147 7.91 -10.53 21.00
CA ALA A 147 9.36 -10.37 20.99
C ALA A 147 10.08 -11.32 19.99
N GLU A 148 9.46 -12.44 19.63
CA GLU A 148 9.98 -13.37 18.64
C GLU A 148 9.96 -12.80 17.21
N ASP A 149 9.20 -11.74 16.98
CA ASP A 149 9.13 -11.02 15.70
C ASP A 149 10.26 -9.99 15.49
N ALA A 150 11.20 -9.87 16.42
CA ALA A 150 12.27 -8.87 16.35
C ALA A 150 13.17 -8.96 15.09
N TRP A 151 13.20 -10.12 14.42
CA TRP A 151 13.92 -10.32 13.16
C TRP A 151 13.16 -9.77 11.94
N LYS A 152 11.85 -9.55 12.05
CA LYS A 152 11.01 -9.03 10.98
C LYS A 152 11.22 -7.53 10.80
N ILE A 153 10.87 -7.03 9.63
CA ILE A 153 10.75 -5.60 9.38
C ILE A 153 9.73 -5.01 10.36
N GLN A 154 10.05 -3.89 10.98
CA GLN A 154 9.11 -3.17 11.83
C GLN A 154 8.29 -2.18 10.99
N PRO A 155 7.05 -1.85 11.35
CA PRO A 155 6.25 -0.86 10.62
C PRO A 155 6.96 0.49 10.48
N GLU A 156 7.74 0.88 11.48
CA GLU A 156 8.54 2.10 11.51
C GLU A 156 9.60 2.11 10.41
N ASP A 157 10.24 0.96 10.13
CA ASP A 157 11.25 0.84 9.07
C ASP A 157 10.65 1.18 7.69
N ILE A 158 9.40 0.74 7.46
CA ILE A 158 8.67 1.09 6.23
C ILE A 158 8.33 2.58 6.21
N GLY A 159 7.89 3.13 7.34
CA GLY A 159 7.62 4.57 7.48
C GLY A 159 8.85 5.42 7.17
N GLU A 160 10.00 5.08 7.73
CA GLU A 160 11.29 5.76 7.48
C GLU A 160 11.71 5.65 6.01
N LEU A 161 11.57 4.48 5.41
CA LEU A 161 11.83 4.28 3.98
C LEU A 161 10.98 5.22 3.11
N LEU A 162 9.68 5.36 3.40
CA LEU A 162 8.82 6.28 2.64
C LEU A 162 9.29 7.73 2.78
N VAL A 163 9.67 8.15 3.99
CA VAL A 163 10.22 9.50 4.24
C VAL A 163 11.53 9.71 3.47
N ASP A 164 12.39 8.72 3.40
CA ASP A 164 13.65 8.82 2.66
C ASP A 164 13.40 8.87 1.14
N LEU A 165 12.44 8.12 0.62
CA LEU A 165 12.03 8.19 -0.78
C LEU A 165 11.48 9.58 -1.16
N LEU A 166 10.82 10.28 -0.23
CA LEU A 166 10.37 11.67 -0.45
C LEU A 166 11.53 12.65 -0.62
N LYS A 167 12.70 12.39 0.00
CA LYS A 167 13.89 13.25 -0.05
C LYS A 167 14.73 13.04 -1.32
N ILE A 168 14.53 11.95 -2.06
CA ILE A 168 15.27 11.66 -3.28
C ILE A 168 15.00 12.75 -4.33
N ASN A 169 16.06 13.12 -5.08
CA ASN A 169 15.92 14.11 -6.15
C ASN A 169 14.80 13.70 -7.12
N PRO A 170 13.85 14.59 -7.46
CA PRO A 170 12.68 14.27 -8.27
C PRO A 170 12.96 13.69 -9.66
N ARG A 171 14.16 13.88 -10.22
CA ARG A 171 14.55 13.24 -11.48
C ARG A 171 14.82 11.74 -11.36
N THR A 172 14.90 11.21 -10.13
CA THR A 172 15.16 9.80 -9.85
C THR A 172 13.95 9.21 -9.15
N LEU A 173 13.40 8.12 -9.72
CA LEU A 173 12.22 7.45 -9.18
C LEU A 173 12.51 5.98 -8.91
N PRO A 174 12.67 5.57 -7.64
CA PRO A 174 12.61 4.16 -7.25
C PRO A 174 11.17 3.66 -7.41
N SER A 175 10.82 3.16 -8.59
CA SER A 175 9.43 2.83 -8.93
C SER A 175 8.94 1.54 -8.29
N LYS A 176 9.87 0.62 -7.95
CA LYS A 176 9.60 -0.67 -7.30
C LYS A 176 10.70 -0.96 -6.28
N VAL A 177 10.32 -1.09 -5.01
CA VAL A 177 11.26 -1.24 -3.89
C VAL A 177 10.93 -2.51 -3.11
N GLU A 178 11.77 -3.52 -3.22
CA GLU A 178 11.70 -4.74 -2.40
C GLU A 178 12.42 -4.50 -1.06
N VAL A 179 11.77 -4.88 0.04
CA VAL A 179 12.30 -4.77 1.39
C VAL A 179 12.24 -6.15 2.06
N ARG A 180 13.37 -6.63 2.54
CA ARG A 180 13.49 -7.96 3.16
C ARG A 180 14.06 -7.85 4.57
N PRO A 181 13.65 -8.73 5.51
CA PRO A 181 14.42 -8.89 6.73
C PRO A 181 15.88 -9.21 6.39
N SER A 182 16.81 -8.52 7.02
CA SER A 182 18.25 -8.73 6.76
C SER A 182 18.76 -10.09 7.27
N ARG A 183 18.12 -10.61 8.31
CA ARG A 183 18.48 -11.88 8.96
C ARG A 183 17.22 -12.66 9.34
N PRO A 184 16.55 -13.31 8.36
CA PRO A 184 15.44 -14.21 8.71
C PRO A 184 15.99 -15.39 9.52
N PRO A 185 15.18 -15.99 10.42
CA PRO A 185 15.57 -17.24 11.05
C PRO A 185 15.88 -18.28 9.96
N SER A 186 16.95 -19.03 10.16
CA SER A 186 17.27 -20.15 9.27
C SER A 186 16.10 -21.12 9.25
N ALA A 187 15.61 -21.45 8.05
CA ALA A 187 14.61 -22.48 7.83
C ALA A 187 15.17 -23.87 8.19
#